data_348a596833066535f0dcda79ec5c1121
#
_entry.id   348a596833066535f0dcda79ec5c1121
#
_cell.length_a   1.000
_cell.length_b   1.000
_cell.length_c   1.000
_cell.angle_alpha   90.00
_cell.angle_beta   90.00
_cell.angle_gamma   90.00
#
_symmetry.space_group_name_H-M   'P 1'
#
loop_
_entity.id
_entity.type
_entity.pdbx_description
1 polymer ?
#
loop_
_entity_poly.entity_id
_entity_poly.type
_entity_poly.pdbx_seq_one_letter_code
_entity_poly.pdbx_strand_id
1 'polypeptide(L)'
;GETKLSPACHNDMTELFPDNAQERKTYPVCTGCLDYFPHALAAVSHQSYLGNQQHHPDKPLHWDKSKSADESDALLRHQMEGDYVAVAWRALAQLERHITNTK
;
A
#
# COMPACT_ATOMS: atom_id res chain seq x y z
N GLY A 1 1.84 -26.69 -8.88
CA GLY A 1 2.69 -25.78 -9.33
C GLY A 1 2.82 -24.59 -8.45
N GLU A 2 3.87 -24.03 -8.64
CA GLU A 2 4.27 -22.94 -7.84
C GLU A 2 3.90 -21.63 -8.51
N THR A 3 3.23 -20.79 -7.78
CA THR A 3 2.86 -19.48 -8.28
C THR A 3 4.04 -18.55 -8.16
N LYS A 4 4.36 -17.90 -9.25
CA LYS A 4 5.45 -16.96 -9.25
C LYS A 4 4.93 -15.56 -9.27
N LEU A 5 5.35 -14.79 -8.30
CA LEU A 5 5.04 -13.36 -8.30
C LEU A 5 6.02 -12.66 -9.20
N SER A 6 5.58 -11.60 -9.85
CA SER A 6 6.49 -10.81 -10.64
C SER A 6 7.51 -10.17 -9.71
N PRO A 7 8.72 -9.92 -10.20
CA PRO A 7 9.73 -9.29 -9.33
C PRO A 7 9.29 -7.97 -8.76
N ALA A 8 8.46 -7.23 -9.50
CA ALA A 8 8.00 -5.93 -9.02
C ALA A 8 7.09 -6.05 -7.81
N CYS A 9 6.40 -7.18 -7.68
CA CYS A 9 5.51 -7.42 -6.54
C CYS A 9 6.15 -8.27 -5.46
N HIS A 10 7.39 -8.63 -5.66
CA HIS A 10 8.04 -9.61 -4.79
C HIS A 10 8.77 -8.93 -3.67
N ASN A 11 8.03 -8.55 -2.66
CA ASN A 11 8.61 -8.01 -1.45
C ASN A 11 8.75 -9.12 -0.43
N ASP A 12 9.28 -8.78 0.72
CA ASP A 12 9.39 -9.74 1.79
C ASP A 12 8.02 -10.01 2.38
N MET A 13 7.42 -11.11 1.98
CA MET A 13 6.10 -11.47 2.44
C MET A 13 6.10 -12.68 3.37
N THR A 14 7.26 -13.02 3.92
CA THR A 14 7.37 -14.24 4.69
C THR A 14 6.50 -14.26 5.94
N GLU A 15 6.19 -13.10 6.49
CA GLU A 15 5.41 -13.05 7.71
C GLU A 15 4.09 -12.32 7.52
N LEU A 16 3.63 -12.30 6.29
CA LEU A 16 2.42 -11.57 5.97
C LEU A 16 1.19 -12.22 6.59
N PHE A 17 1.12 -13.53 6.53
CA PHE A 17 -0.02 -14.29 7.03
C PHE A 17 0.45 -15.37 7.99
N PRO A 18 -0.41 -15.77 8.94
CA PRO A 18 -0.04 -16.89 9.83
C PRO A 18 0.11 -18.18 9.05
N ASP A 19 0.81 -19.13 9.65
CA ASP A 19 1.02 -20.45 9.03
C ASP A 19 -0.19 -21.36 9.17
N ASN A 20 -0.95 -21.18 10.22
CA ASN A 20 -2.08 -22.03 10.52
C ASN A 20 -3.22 -21.79 9.53
N ALA A 21 -3.71 -22.85 8.91
CA ALA A 21 -4.72 -22.72 7.86
C ALA A 21 -6.00 -22.05 8.36
N GLN A 22 -6.41 -22.35 9.58
CA GLN A 22 -7.63 -21.74 10.12
C GLN A 22 -7.43 -20.26 10.38
N GLU A 23 -6.27 -19.90 10.89
CA GLU A 23 -5.99 -18.50 11.16
C GLU A 23 -5.85 -17.70 9.87
N ARG A 24 -5.30 -18.32 8.83
CA ARG A 24 -5.16 -17.63 7.53
C ARG A 24 -6.50 -17.22 6.96
N LYS A 25 -7.54 -17.99 7.27
CA LYS A 25 -8.88 -17.69 6.76
C LYS A 25 -9.50 -16.46 7.40
N THR A 26 -8.91 -15.97 8.49
CA THR A 26 -9.37 -14.73 9.10
C THR A 26 -8.76 -13.50 8.46
N TYR A 27 -8.03 -13.69 7.36
CA TYR A 27 -7.47 -12.57 6.59
C TYR A 27 -8.09 -12.57 5.18
N PRO A 28 -9.38 -12.25 5.08
CA PRO A 28 -10.06 -12.35 3.78
C PRO A 28 -9.74 -11.14 2.91
N VAL A 29 -8.59 -11.17 2.27
CA VAL A 29 -8.10 -10.02 1.51
C VAL A 29 -9.06 -9.63 0.41
N CYS A 30 -9.62 -10.62 -0.28
CA CYS A 30 -10.56 -10.32 -1.37
C CYS A 30 -11.90 -9.84 -0.82
N THR A 31 -12.55 -10.66 0.00
CA THR A 31 -13.91 -10.35 0.43
C THR A 31 -13.98 -9.28 1.50
N GLY A 32 -12.90 -9.08 2.23
CA GLY A 32 -12.88 -8.11 3.32
C GLY A 32 -12.14 -6.81 3.00
N CYS A 33 -11.56 -6.72 1.82
CA CYS A 33 -10.81 -5.54 1.44
C CYS A 33 -11.13 -5.10 0.02
N LEU A 34 -10.83 -5.94 -0.95
CA LEU A 34 -11.06 -5.57 -2.35
C LEU A 34 -12.55 -5.39 -2.64
N ASP A 35 -13.39 -6.28 -2.11
CA ASP A 35 -14.82 -6.17 -2.34
C ASP A 35 -15.44 -5.00 -1.60
N TYR A 36 -14.84 -4.61 -0.47
CA TYR A 36 -15.33 -3.47 0.29
C TYR A 36 -15.00 -2.14 -0.40
N PHE A 37 -13.78 -2.03 -0.91
CA PHE A 37 -13.27 -0.72 -1.36
C PHE A 37 -12.71 -0.76 -2.79
N PRO A 38 -13.46 -1.31 -3.75
CA PRO A 38 -12.88 -1.43 -5.09
C PRO A 38 -12.53 -0.09 -5.74
N HIS A 39 -13.40 0.90 -5.56
CA HIS A 39 -13.17 2.20 -6.17
C HIS A 39 -12.03 2.94 -5.47
N ALA A 40 -12.01 2.86 -4.15
CA ALA A 40 -10.98 3.53 -3.38
C ALA A 40 -9.60 2.93 -3.69
N LEU A 41 -9.54 1.61 -3.78
CA LEU A 41 -8.26 0.96 -4.06
C LEU A 41 -7.78 1.24 -5.46
N ALA A 42 -8.70 1.32 -6.43
CA ALA A 42 -8.33 1.72 -7.78
C ALA A 42 -7.74 3.13 -7.78
N ALA A 43 -8.38 4.04 -7.05
CA ALA A 43 -7.89 5.42 -6.98
C ALA A 43 -6.54 5.51 -6.31
N VAL A 44 -6.33 4.73 -5.25
CA VAL A 44 -5.05 4.73 -4.55
C VAL A 44 -3.94 4.18 -5.46
N SER A 45 -4.25 3.12 -6.21
CA SER A 45 -3.25 2.58 -7.12
C SER A 45 -2.89 3.57 -8.22
N HIS A 46 -3.88 4.32 -8.70
CA HIS A 46 -3.62 5.35 -9.72
C HIS A 46 -2.76 6.46 -9.15
N GLN A 47 -2.97 6.80 -7.88
CA GLN A 47 -2.15 7.81 -7.21
C GLN A 47 -0.68 7.38 -7.20
N SER A 48 -0.41 6.09 -6.98
CA SER A 48 0.95 5.58 -7.04
C SER A 48 1.55 5.77 -8.43
N TYR A 49 0.76 5.48 -9.45
CA TYR A 49 1.21 5.65 -10.84
C TYR A 49 1.55 7.11 -11.11
N LEU A 50 0.66 8.03 -10.72
CA LEU A 50 0.87 9.45 -10.97
C LEU A 50 2.11 9.96 -10.25
N GLY A 51 2.32 9.52 -9.00
CA GLY A 51 3.51 9.92 -8.27
C GLY A 51 4.78 9.45 -8.94
N ASN A 52 4.77 8.21 -9.44
CA ASN A 52 5.93 7.69 -10.13
C ASN A 52 6.20 8.47 -11.42
N GLN A 53 5.15 8.81 -12.17
CA GLN A 53 5.32 9.60 -13.39
C GLN A 53 5.88 10.97 -13.09
N GLN A 54 5.49 11.55 -11.97
CA GLN A 54 5.96 12.88 -11.60
C GLN A 54 7.43 12.89 -11.19
N HIS A 55 7.84 11.88 -10.43
CA HIS A 55 9.18 11.90 -9.83
C HIS A 55 10.17 10.97 -10.52
N HIS A 56 9.70 9.89 -11.14
CA HIS A 56 10.58 8.90 -11.75
C HIS A 56 9.97 8.35 -13.02
N PRO A 57 9.72 9.24 -14.04
CA PRO A 57 8.97 8.79 -15.23
C PRO A 57 9.66 7.70 -16.02
N ASP A 58 10.98 7.58 -15.91
CA ASP A 58 11.74 6.61 -16.69
C ASP A 58 11.97 5.30 -15.95
N LYS A 59 11.39 5.15 -14.77
CA LYS A 59 11.65 3.96 -13.96
C LYS A 59 10.38 3.17 -13.73
N PRO A 60 10.52 1.86 -13.49
CA PRO A 60 9.36 1.05 -13.12
C PRO A 60 8.73 1.57 -11.86
N LEU A 61 7.45 1.28 -11.72
CA LEU A 61 6.72 1.69 -10.53
C LEU A 61 7.35 1.09 -9.27
N HIS A 62 7.67 1.95 -8.32
CA HIS A 62 8.20 1.50 -7.05
C HIS A 62 7.96 2.58 -6.00
N TRP A 63 7.96 2.18 -4.76
CA TRP A 63 7.79 3.09 -3.63
C TRP A 63 9.13 3.26 -2.94
N ASP A 64 9.65 4.48 -2.97
CA ASP A 64 10.90 4.79 -2.30
C ASP A 64 10.60 5.18 -0.86
N LYS A 65 10.62 4.20 0.01
CA LYS A 65 10.25 4.40 1.41
C LYS A 65 11.22 5.30 2.17
N SER A 66 12.39 5.53 1.61
CA SER A 66 13.39 6.35 2.29
C SER A 66 13.11 7.84 2.20
N LYS A 67 12.21 8.25 1.31
CA LYS A 67 12.07 9.65 0.99
C LYS A 67 11.07 10.42 1.83
N SER A 68 10.16 9.77 2.49
CA SER A 68 9.09 10.48 3.18
C SER A 68 9.17 10.20 4.66
N ALA A 69 9.30 11.25 5.43
CA ALA A 69 9.31 11.15 6.88
C ALA A 69 8.16 11.91 7.52
N ASP A 70 7.32 12.58 6.70
CA ASP A 70 6.26 13.43 7.24
C ASP A 70 4.89 12.91 6.89
N GLU A 71 4.69 11.60 6.97
CA GLU A 71 3.41 11.01 6.57
C GLU A 71 2.23 11.61 7.32
N SER A 72 2.40 11.83 8.64
CA SER A 72 1.31 12.37 9.44
C SER A 72 0.94 13.79 9.02
N ASP A 73 1.95 14.62 8.82
CA ASP A 73 1.69 16.00 8.40
C ASP A 73 1.09 16.04 7.01
N ALA A 74 1.62 15.23 6.09
CA ALA A 74 1.09 15.20 4.74
C ALA A 74 -0.35 14.71 4.72
N LEU A 75 -0.65 13.70 5.52
CA LEU A 75 -2.00 13.15 5.58
C LEU A 75 -2.98 14.21 6.04
N LEU A 76 -2.65 14.94 7.09
CA LEU A 76 -3.55 15.95 7.61
C LEU A 76 -3.72 17.14 6.66
N ARG A 77 -2.65 17.52 5.97
CA ARG A 77 -2.78 18.57 4.96
C ARG A 77 -3.76 18.16 3.87
N HIS A 78 -3.63 16.94 3.38
CA HIS A 78 -4.52 16.43 2.34
C HIS A 78 -5.95 16.29 2.85
N GLN A 79 -6.10 15.91 4.11
CA GLN A 79 -7.43 15.82 4.70
C GLN A 79 -8.12 17.18 4.71
N MET A 80 -7.39 18.21 5.08
CA MET A 80 -7.93 19.55 5.13
C MET A 80 -8.29 20.06 3.75
N GLU A 81 -7.58 19.61 2.73
CA GLU A 81 -7.85 20.00 1.35
C GLU A 81 -8.94 19.18 0.70
N GLY A 82 -9.39 18.11 1.35
CA GLY A 82 -10.39 17.25 0.76
C GLY A 82 -9.85 16.30 -0.28
N ASP A 83 -8.53 16.12 -0.31
CA ASP A 83 -7.88 15.19 -1.24
C ASP A 83 -7.85 13.80 -0.63
N TYR A 84 -8.98 13.12 -0.69
CA TYR A 84 -9.16 11.87 0.03
C TYR A 84 -8.33 10.72 -0.54
N VAL A 85 -8.02 10.76 -1.82
CA VAL A 85 -7.15 9.74 -2.41
C VAL A 85 -5.76 9.82 -1.78
N ALA A 86 -5.22 11.04 -1.69
CA ALA A 86 -3.92 11.23 -1.05
C ALA A 86 -3.96 10.85 0.42
N VAL A 87 -5.08 11.15 1.09
CA VAL A 87 -5.23 10.75 2.49
C VAL A 87 -5.15 9.24 2.63
N ALA A 88 -5.87 8.52 1.79
CA ALA A 88 -5.88 7.05 1.85
C ALA A 88 -4.49 6.49 1.56
N TRP A 89 -3.83 7.04 0.53
CA TRP A 89 -2.48 6.59 0.18
C TRP A 89 -1.53 6.79 1.36
N ARG A 90 -1.58 7.98 1.97
CA ARG A 90 -0.69 8.29 3.09
C ARG A 90 -1.02 7.45 4.31
N ALA A 91 -2.30 7.17 4.55
CA ALA A 91 -2.67 6.32 5.67
C ALA A 91 -2.15 4.90 5.49
N LEU A 92 -2.25 4.37 4.28
CA LEU A 92 -1.70 3.04 4.00
C LEU A 92 -0.19 3.03 4.15
N ALA A 93 0.47 4.08 3.66
CA ALA A 93 1.92 4.18 3.80
C ALA A 93 2.32 4.22 5.27
N GLN A 94 1.57 4.95 6.06
CA GLN A 94 1.85 5.06 7.49
C GLN A 94 1.66 3.72 8.19
N LEU A 95 0.59 3.03 7.85
CA LEU A 95 0.32 1.73 8.45
C LEU A 95 1.39 0.72 8.04
N GLU A 96 1.76 0.71 6.77
CA GLU A 96 2.78 -0.22 6.28
C GLU A 96 4.10 0.00 7.01
N ARG A 97 4.50 1.26 7.15
CA ARG A 97 5.74 1.59 7.86
C ARG A 97 5.65 1.18 9.32
N HIS A 98 4.51 1.42 9.94
CA HIS A 98 4.32 1.07 11.34
C HIS A 98 4.49 -0.43 11.56
N ILE A 99 3.85 -1.22 10.72
CA ILE A 99 3.90 -2.68 10.87
C ILE A 99 5.31 -3.21 10.61
N THR A 100 5.95 -2.73 9.55
CA THR A 100 7.25 -3.28 9.15
C THR A 100 8.40 -2.72 9.97
N ASN A 101 8.24 -1.55 10.57
CA ASN A 101 9.31 -0.93 11.34
C ASN A 101 9.25 -1.24 12.83
N THR A 102 8.23 -1.95 13.27
CA THR A 102 8.14 -2.33 14.68
C THR A 102 8.90 -3.59 15.00
N LYS A 103 9.57 -4.15 14.05
CA LYS A 103 10.33 -5.38 14.22
C LYS A 103 11.62 -5.20 14.94
#